data_36ac5846b0e1ff00e83700097a37f595
#
_entry.id   36ac5846b0e1ff00e83700097a37f595
#
_cell.length_a   1.000
_cell.length_b   1.000
_cell.length_c   1.000
_cell.angle_alpha   90.00
_cell.angle_beta   90.00
_cell.angle_gamma   90.00
#
_symmetry.space_group_name_H-M   'P 1'
#
loop_
_entity.id
_entity.type
_entity.pdbx_description
1 polymer ?
#
loop_
_entity_poly.entity_id
_entity_poly.type
_entity_poly.pdbx_seq_one_letter_code
_entity_poly.pdbx_strand_id
1 'polypeptide(L)'
;MHKLISDKSVIFFDVGYTIDRPASGDWMFTNLFYELVGEKLKQRTEKEIEEARAEGLDYLEKIHLIRDEREETDQFFHYYRIVSKALGLELTEDVIMELAKDRTYNMNNYVIYPDARDVIQMLSRTHRLGIISDTWPSIENQLRTLNVRQFFSFTTYSFSLGVFKPDKRMYLDALKKCGCDARETVFIDDSTKNLEGAEELGITPILIAANPAADVDTKYEKIHSLSELI
;
A
#
# COMPACT_ATOMS: atom_id res chain seq x y z
N MET A 1 -2.86 25.04 -7.18
CA MET A 1 -3.12 24.21 -5.97
C MET A 1 -4.60 23.84 -5.96
N HIS A 2 -4.86 22.55 -5.80
CA HIS A 2 -6.23 22.02 -5.82
C HIS A 2 -7.09 22.61 -4.70
N LYS A 3 -8.35 22.95 -5.00
CA LYS A 3 -9.26 23.63 -4.06
C LYS A 3 -9.48 22.89 -2.72
N LEU A 4 -9.44 21.56 -2.72
CA LEU A 4 -9.67 20.75 -1.51
C LEU A 4 -8.45 20.63 -0.59
N ILE A 5 -7.27 21.07 -1.00
CA ILE A 5 -6.08 21.05 -0.17
C ILE A 5 -5.59 22.44 0.24
N SER A 6 -6.06 23.50 -0.44
CA SER A 6 -5.55 24.87 -0.28
C SER A 6 -5.74 25.45 1.12
N ASP A 7 -6.75 25.03 1.86
CA ASP A 7 -7.11 25.46 3.22
C ASP A 7 -6.78 24.41 4.30
N LYS A 8 -6.09 23.32 3.93
CA LYS A 8 -5.79 22.22 4.84
C LYS A 8 -4.40 22.35 5.45
N SER A 9 -4.27 21.91 6.67
CA SER A 9 -3.00 21.91 7.40
C SER A 9 -2.18 20.64 7.14
N VAL A 10 -2.85 19.51 6.85
CA VAL A 10 -2.23 18.18 6.69
C VAL A 10 -2.82 17.46 5.51
N ILE A 11 -1.94 16.84 4.71
CA ILE A 11 -2.31 15.91 3.65
C ILE A 11 -1.78 14.53 4.02
N PHE A 12 -2.68 13.56 4.15
CA PHE A 12 -2.35 12.15 4.27
C PHE A 12 -2.40 11.48 2.90
N PHE A 13 -1.46 10.59 2.66
CA PHE A 13 -1.37 9.77 1.46
C PHE A 13 -1.44 8.28 1.84
N ASP A 14 -2.18 7.49 1.08
CA ASP A 14 -1.84 6.09 0.93
C ASP A 14 -0.55 5.95 0.12
N VAL A 15 0.00 4.74 0.01
CA VAL A 15 1.23 4.48 -0.74
C VAL A 15 0.95 3.71 -2.02
N GLY A 16 0.40 2.50 -1.92
CA GLY A 16 0.15 1.65 -3.06
C GLY A 16 -0.88 2.23 -4.02
N TYR A 17 -0.58 2.23 -5.34
CA TYR A 17 -1.41 2.85 -6.37
C TYR A 17 -1.72 4.34 -6.16
N THR A 18 -1.10 4.96 -5.15
CA THR A 18 -1.15 6.40 -4.87
C THR A 18 0.21 7.07 -5.12
N ILE A 19 1.28 6.57 -4.51
CA ILE A 19 2.65 7.06 -4.66
C ILE A 19 3.44 6.16 -5.60
N ASP A 20 3.23 4.85 -5.50
CA ASP A 20 3.92 3.84 -6.27
C ASP A 20 3.01 2.67 -6.69
N ARG A 21 3.59 1.73 -7.41
CA ARG A 21 2.93 0.53 -7.90
C ARG A 21 3.88 -0.65 -7.91
N PRO A 22 3.38 -1.90 -7.91
CA PRO A 22 4.23 -3.07 -8.03
C PRO A 22 4.85 -3.13 -9.42
N ALA A 23 6.16 -3.44 -9.50
CA ALA A 23 6.89 -3.57 -10.75
C ALA A 23 6.38 -4.71 -11.63
N SER A 24 5.90 -5.79 -11.02
CA SER A 24 5.31 -6.95 -11.69
C SER A 24 3.84 -6.75 -12.11
N GLY A 25 3.19 -5.68 -11.62
CA GLY A 25 1.73 -5.48 -11.71
C GLY A 25 0.94 -6.15 -10.58
N ASP A 26 1.61 -6.87 -9.67
CA ASP A 26 1.00 -7.61 -8.57
C ASP A 26 1.77 -7.38 -7.26
N TRP A 27 1.06 -7.04 -6.17
CA TRP A 27 1.68 -6.79 -4.88
C TRP A 27 2.26 -8.04 -4.22
N MET A 28 1.69 -9.21 -4.53
CA MET A 28 2.04 -10.48 -3.89
C MET A 28 2.94 -11.35 -4.75
N PHE A 29 2.79 -11.28 -6.08
CA PHE A 29 3.58 -12.04 -7.04
C PHE A 29 4.61 -11.12 -7.69
N THR A 30 5.82 -11.13 -7.13
CA THR A 30 6.95 -10.33 -7.62
C THR A 30 7.46 -10.81 -8.98
N ASN A 31 8.35 -10.04 -9.61
CA ASN A 31 9.00 -10.48 -10.85
C ASN A 31 9.72 -11.81 -10.67
N LEU A 32 10.41 -12.02 -9.53
CA LEU A 32 11.06 -13.28 -9.21
C LEU A 32 10.05 -14.44 -9.11
N PHE A 33 8.87 -14.19 -8.50
CA PHE A 33 7.81 -15.19 -8.45
C PHE A 33 7.41 -15.64 -9.87
N TYR A 34 7.17 -14.71 -10.78
CA TYR A 34 6.82 -15.02 -12.16
C TYR A 34 7.96 -15.69 -12.92
N GLU A 35 9.22 -15.33 -12.64
CA GLU A 35 10.39 -15.98 -13.22
C GLU A 35 10.47 -17.47 -12.83
N LEU A 36 10.29 -17.78 -11.54
CA LEU A 36 10.45 -19.12 -11.02
C LEU A 36 9.24 -20.05 -11.28
N VAL A 37 8.02 -19.48 -11.31
CA VAL A 37 6.80 -20.29 -11.35
C VAL A 37 5.86 -19.98 -12.53
N GLY A 38 6.15 -18.94 -13.33
CA GLY A 38 5.24 -18.47 -14.39
C GLY A 38 4.80 -19.55 -15.38
N GLU A 39 5.68 -20.47 -15.77
CA GLU A 39 5.32 -21.58 -16.65
C GLU A 39 4.35 -22.57 -15.98
N LYS A 40 4.46 -22.80 -14.67
CA LYS A 40 3.52 -23.63 -13.92
C LYS A 40 2.18 -22.91 -13.72
N LEU A 41 2.19 -21.57 -13.55
CA LEU A 41 0.97 -20.77 -13.44
C LEU A 41 0.13 -20.81 -14.72
N LYS A 42 0.74 -20.82 -15.90
CA LYS A 42 0.03 -20.93 -17.20
C LYS A 42 -0.81 -22.20 -17.32
N GLN A 43 -0.54 -23.21 -16.48
CA GLN A 43 -1.30 -24.47 -16.43
C GLN A 43 -2.47 -24.40 -15.43
N ARG A 44 -2.67 -23.26 -14.76
CA ARG A 44 -3.75 -23.03 -13.81
C ARG A 44 -4.77 -22.06 -14.38
N THR A 45 -6.00 -22.21 -13.98
CA THR A 45 -7.05 -21.25 -14.28
C THR A 45 -6.89 -20.00 -13.43
N GLU A 46 -7.39 -18.88 -13.90
CA GLU A 46 -7.42 -17.62 -13.16
C GLU A 46 -8.12 -17.79 -11.79
N LYS A 47 -9.20 -18.55 -11.76
CA LYS A 47 -9.93 -18.89 -10.53
C LYS A 47 -9.06 -19.65 -9.52
N GLU A 48 -8.30 -20.65 -9.94
CA GLU A 48 -7.39 -21.39 -9.03
C GLU A 48 -6.32 -20.47 -8.44
N ILE A 49 -5.79 -19.56 -9.26
CA ILE A 49 -4.79 -18.58 -8.82
C ILE A 49 -5.38 -17.62 -7.79
N GLU A 50 -6.59 -17.11 -8.03
CA GLU A 50 -7.27 -16.21 -7.10
C GLU A 50 -7.65 -16.91 -5.78
N GLU A 51 -8.14 -18.16 -5.82
CA GLU A 51 -8.46 -18.94 -4.63
C GLU A 51 -7.20 -19.20 -3.78
N ALA A 52 -6.09 -19.58 -4.41
CA ALA A 52 -4.83 -19.78 -3.72
C ALA A 52 -4.28 -18.49 -3.09
N ARG A 53 -4.41 -17.38 -3.82
CA ARG A 53 -4.04 -16.05 -3.32
C ARG A 53 -4.89 -15.66 -2.12
N ALA A 54 -6.21 -15.86 -2.19
CA ALA A 54 -7.14 -15.54 -1.11
C ALA A 54 -6.84 -16.35 0.15
N GLU A 55 -6.48 -17.65 0.03
CA GLU A 55 -6.06 -18.48 1.17
C GLU A 55 -4.79 -17.91 1.84
N GLY A 56 -3.82 -17.48 1.05
CA GLY A 56 -2.60 -16.85 1.55
C GLY A 56 -2.86 -15.50 2.22
N LEU A 57 -3.74 -14.67 1.63
CA LEU A 57 -4.12 -13.36 2.19
C LEU A 57 -4.87 -13.51 3.52
N ASP A 58 -5.78 -14.48 3.63
CA ASP A 58 -6.49 -14.80 4.89
C ASP A 58 -5.52 -15.13 6.03
N TYR A 59 -4.40 -15.81 5.72
CA TYR A 59 -3.33 -16.03 6.70
C TYR A 59 -2.65 -14.72 7.12
N LEU A 60 -2.29 -13.86 6.17
CA LEU A 60 -1.63 -12.59 6.47
C LEU A 60 -2.53 -11.64 7.29
N GLU A 61 -3.83 -11.61 6.99
CA GLU A 61 -4.80 -10.80 7.72
C GLU A 61 -4.94 -11.21 9.18
N LYS A 62 -4.89 -12.51 9.47
CA LYS A 62 -5.00 -13.04 10.84
C LYS A 62 -3.79 -12.75 11.72
N ILE A 63 -2.61 -12.54 11.12
CA ILE A 63 -1.34 -12.34 11.83
C ILE A 63 -0.67 -11.07 11.29
N HIS A 64 -1.32 -9.92 11.47
CA HIS A 64 -0.82 -8.67 10.88
C HIS A 64 -0.04 -7.77 11.87
N LEU A 65 -0.15 -8.00 13.17
CA LEU A 65 0.64 -7.27 14.17
C LEU A 65 2.05 -7.84 14.22
N ILE A 66 2.98 -7.20 13.51
CA ILE A 66 4.38 -7.60 13.39
C ILE A 66 5.31 -6.41 13.65
N ARG A 67 6.60 -6.66 13.90
CA ARG A 67 7.52 -5.64 14.42
C ARG A 67 8.59 -5.20 13.43
N ASP A 68 9.09 -6.13 12.63
CA ASP A 68 10.26 -5.91 11.79
C ASP A 68 10.24 -6.76 10.51
N GLU A 69 11.20 -6.50 9.62
CA GLU A 69 11.33 -7.20 8.33
C GLU A 69 11.64 -8.70 8.47
N ARG A 70 12.12 -9.13 9.63
CA ARG A 70 12.33 -10.56 9.88
C ARG A 70 10.99 -11.26 10.08
N GLU A 71 10.10 -10.70 10.91
CA GLU A 71 8.75 -11.21 11.11
C GLU A 71 7.94 -11.12 9.79
N GLU A 72 8.15 -10.06 8.99
CA GLU A 72 7.59 -9.93 7.65
C GLU A 72 8.05 -11.06 6.73
N THR A 73 9.37 -11.34 6.70
CA THR A 73 9.91 -12.44 5.89
C THR A 73 9.32 -13.79 6.30
N ASP A 74 9.19 -14.04 7.60
CA ASP A 74 8.57 -15.28 8.12
C ASP A 74 7.09 -15.37 7.69
N GLN A 75 6.34 -14.25 7.71
CA GLN A 75 4.97 -14.22 7.21
C GLN A 75 4.89 -14.53 5.72
N PHE A 76 5.71 -13.89 4.88
CA PHE A 76 5.71 -14.14 3.45
C PHE A 76 6.21 -15.55 3.10
N PHE A 77 7.11 -16.13 3.90
CA PHE A 77 7.47 -17.53 3.77
C PHE A 77 6.23 -18.43 3.93
N HIS A 78 5.41 -18.19 4.94
CA HIS A 78 4.18 -18.95 5.14
C HIS A 78 3.15 -18.68 4.06
N TYR A 79 2.99 -17.43 3.62
CA TYR A 79 2.14 -17.05 2.50
C TYR A 79 2.49 -17.85 1.23
N TYR A 80 3.75 -17.79 0.79
CA TYR A 80 4.16 -18.50 -0.42
C TYR A 80 4.08 -20.02 -0.27
N ARG A 81 4.26 -20.57 0.93
CA ARG A 81 4.06 -21.99 1.19
C ARG A 81 2.58 -22.38 1.03
N ILE A 82 1.65 -21.58 1.50
CA ILE A 82 0.20 -21.79 1.31
C ILE A 82 -0.13 -21.74 -0.17
N VAL A 83 0.28 -20.69 -0.88
CA VAL A 83 0.04 -20.51 -2.31
C VAL A 83 0.66 -21.66 -3.13
N SER A 84 1.91 -22.06 -2.82
CA SER A 84 2.58 -23.17 -3.49
C SER A 84 1.81 -24.48 -3.34
N LYS A 85 1.31 -24.76 -2.13
CA LYS A 85 0.52 -25.96 -1.85
C LYS A 85 -0.84 -25.93 -2.56
N ALA A 86 -1.56 -24.82 -2.49
CA ALA A 86 -2.87 -24.67 -3.11
C ALA A 86 -2.82 -24.81 -4.63
N LEU A 87 -1.75 -24.31 -5.26
CA LEU A 87 -1.55 -24.40 -6.71
C LEU A 87 -0.79 -25.66 -7.15
N GLY A 88 -0.34 -26.53 -6.22
CA GLY A 88 0.46 -27.73 -6.56
C GLY A 88 1.77 -27.39 -7.28
N LEU A 89 2.46 -26.31 -6.87
CA LEU A 89 3.69 -25.84 -7.52
C LEU A 89 4.93 -26.66 -7.13
N GLU A 90 4.86 -27.42 -6.04
CA GLU A 90 5.94 -28.26 -5.53
C GLU A 90 7.27 -27.49 -5.35
N LEU A 91 7.19 -26.28 -4.78
CA LEU A 91 8.36 -25.47 -4.48
C LEU A 91 9.08 -26.03 -3.24
N THR A 92 10.41 -26.04 -3.29
CA THR A 92 11.21 -26.36 -2.10
C THR A 92 11.17 -25.22 -1.09
N GLU A 93 11.47 -25.52 0.18
CA GLU A 93 11.51 -24.49 1.24
C GLU A 93 12.55 -23.40 0.96
N ASP A 94 13.67 -23.74 0.31
CA ASP A 94 14.69 -22.77 -0.10
C ASP A 94 14.15 -21.78 -1.13
N VAL A 95 13.40 -22.25 -2.13
CA VAL A 95 12.74 -21.37 -3.13
C VAL A 95 11.66 -20.50 -2.48
N ILE A 96 10.86 -21.07 -1.58
CA ILE A 96 9.85 -20.31 -0.83
C ILE A 96 10.50 -19.21 0.01
N MET A 97 11.62 -19.51 0.68
CA MET A 97 12.38 -18.54 1.46
C MET A 97 13.00 -17.45 0.57
N GLU A 98 13.48 -17.81 -0.62
CA GLU A 98 13.99 -16.86 -1.60
C GLU A 98 12.89 -15.87 -2.04
N LEU A 99 11.69 -16.36 -2.36
CA LEU A 99 10.53 -15.54 -2.68
C LEU A 99 10.13 -14.60 -1.53
N ALA A 100 10.13 -15.11 -0.29
CA ALA A 100 9.83 -14.30 0.88
C ALA A 100 10.84 -13.16 1.09
N LYS A 101 12.13 -13.46 0.92
CA LYS A 101 13.19 -12.45 0.99
C LYS A 101 13.12 -11.44 -0.16
N ASP A 102 12.83 -11.89 -1.37
CA ASP A 102 12.63 -11.00 -2.51
C ASP A 102 11.48 -10.02 -2.24
N ARG A 103 10.35 -10.52 -1.73
CA ARG A 103 9.19 -9.69 -1.38
C ARG A 103 9.53 -8.65 -0.29
N THR A 104 10.33 -9.03 0.70
CA THR A 104 10.67 -8.15 1.84
C THR A 104 11.80 -7.18 1.52
N TYR A 105 12.85 -7.60 0.82
CA TYR A 105 14.10 -6.82 0.72
C TYR A 105 14.41 -6.29 -0.68
N ASN A 106 13.76 -6.79 -1.73
CA ASN A 106 14.03 -6.31 -3.09
C ASN A 106 13.21 -5.06 -3.41
N MET A 107 13.78 -3.89 -3.18
CA MET A 107 13.10 -2.61 -3.42
C MET A 107 12.85 -2.33 -4.92
N ASN A 108 13.43 -3.10 -5.85
CA ASN A 108 13.07 -3.04 -7.28
C ASN A 108 11.66 -3.58 -7.58
N ASN A 109 11.01 -4.21 -6.60
CA ASN A 109 9.60 -4.60 -6.69
C ASN A 109 8.64 -3.40 -6.68
N TYR A 110 9.12 -2.18 -6.43
CA TYR A 110 8.31 -0.97 -6.31
C TYR A 110 8.73 0.09 -7.31
N VAL A 111 7.78 0.66 -8.03
CA VAL A 111 8.01 1.70 -9.04
C VAL A 111 7.19 2.93 -8.68
N ILE A 112 7.87 4.02 -8.39
CA ILE A 112 7.23 5.30 -8.10
C ILE A 112 6.50 5.85 -9.34
N TYR A 113 5.34 6.48 -9.16
CA TYR A 113 4.69 7.23 -10.24
C TYR A 113 5.56 8.44 -10.64
N PRO A 114 5.63 8.78 -11.94
CA PRO A 114 6.60 9.75 -12.47
C PRO A 114 6.54 11.13 -11.82
N ASP A 115 5.36 11.57 -11.42
CA ASP A 115 5.10 12.89 -10.82
C ASP A 115 5.13 12.89 -9.29
N ALA A 116 5.01 11.72 -8.65
CA ALA A 116 4.75 11.60 -7.22
C ALA A 116 5.84 12.30 -6.38
N ARG A 117 7.11 12.06 -6.66
CA ARG A 117 8.21 12.64 -5.87
C ARG A 117 8.21 14.16 -5.90
N ASP A 118 8.08 14.74 -7.08
CA ASP A 118 8.17 16.20 -7.26
C ASP A 118 6.96 16.90 -6.62
N VAL A 119 5.77 16.32 -6.77
CA VAL A 119 4.54 16.83 -6.14
C VAL A 119 4.62 16.75 -4.63
N ILE A 120 5.02 15.60 -4.06
CA ILE A 120 5.20 15.42 -2.62
C ILE A 120 6.21 16.44 -2.08
N GLN A 121 7.34 16.63 -2.77
CA GLN A 121 8.34 17.63 -2.39
C GLN A 121 7.77 19.06 -2.43
N MET A 122 6.96 19.40 -3.42
CA MET A 122 6.32 20.72 -3.50
C MET A 122 5.31 20.93 -2.37
N LEU A 123 4.43 19.97 -2.16
CA LEU A 123 3.40 20.03 -1.11
C LEU A 123 4.03 20.09 0.30
N SER A 124 5.16 19.43 0.53
CA SER A 124 5.84 19.46 1.84
C SER A 124 6.36 20.85 2.25
N ARG A 125 6.42 21.82 1.32
CA ARG A 125 6.82 23.20 1.62
C ARG A 125 5.70 24.04 2.23
N THR A 126 4.46 23.63 2.02
CA THR A 126 3.25 24.39 2.42
C THR A 126 2.33 23.62 3.34
N HIS A 127 2.43 22.29 3.37
CA HIS A 127 1.60 21.38 4.16
C HIS A 127 2.47 20.42 4.96
N ARG A 128 1.96 19.97 6.09
CA ARG A 128 2.53 18.80 6.78
C ARG A 128 2.00 17.55 6.09
N LEU A 129 2.89 16.63 5.73
CA LEU A 129 2.52 15.41 5.04
C LEU A 129 2.59 14.21 5.97
N GLY A 130 1.65 13.29 5.83
CA GLY A 130 1.61 12.03 6.55
C GLY A 130 1.24 10.86 5.65
N ILE A 131 1.45 9.65 6.14
CA ILE A 131 1.08 8.40 5.47
C ILE A 131 0.05 7.66 6.32
N ILE A 132 -0.95 7.07 5.66
CA ILE A 132 -1.87 6.06 6.22
C ILE A 132 -1.89 4.90 5.22
N SER A 133 -1.19 3.80 5.52
CA SER A 133 -1.01 2.72 4.54
C SER A 133 -1.21 1.33 5.14
N ASP A 134 -1.86 0.47 4.37
CA ASP A 134 -1.93 -0.96 4.60
C ASP A 134 -0.65 -1.59 4.04
N THR A 135 0.24 -2.02 4.95
CA THR A 135 1.61 -2.36 4.57
C THR A 135 2.33 -3.20 5.63
N TRP A 136 3.59 -3.51 5.36
CA TRP A 136 4.53 -4.28 6.18
C TRP A 136 5.77 -3.47 6.55
N PRO A 137 6.60 -3.90 7.51
CA PRO A 137 7.78 -3.16 8.00
C PRO A 137 8.75 -2.68 6.92
N SER A 138 8.91 -3.42 5.82
CA SER A 138 9.78 -3.06 4.68
C SER A 138 9.41 -1.74 4.00
N ILE A 139 8.22 -1.18 4.27
CA ILE A 139 7.75 0.11 3.74
C ILE A 139 8.73 1.26 4.02
N GLU A 140 9.39 1.26 5.16
CA GLU A 140 10.36 2.30 5.50
C GLU A 140 11.56 2.30 4.53
N ASN A 141 12.03 1.10 4.13
CA ASN A 141 13.10 0.95 3.14
C ASN A 141 12.59 1.29 1.71
N GLN A 142 11.37 0.89 1.38
CA GLN A 142 10.70 1.24 0.12
C GLN A 142 10.65 2.76 -0.06
N LEU A 143 10.09 3.49 0.90
CA LEU A 143 9.95 4.95 0.83
C LEU A 143 11.30 5.68 0.80
N ARG A 144 12.34 5.15 1.48
CA ARG A 144 13.70 5.70 1.41
C ARG A 144 14.32 5.47 0.04
N THR A 145 14.18 4.28 -0.53
CA THR A 145 14.68 3.95 -1.87
C THR A 145 13.99 4.80 -2.95
N LEU A 146 12.69 5.04 -2.80
CA LEU A 146 11.93 5.93 -3.68
C LEU A 146 12.22 7.43 -3.46
N ASN A 147 13.06 7.78 -2.47
CA ASN A 147 13.44 9.15 -2.11
C ASN A 147 12.26 10.06 -1.77
N VAL A 148 11.26 9.54 -1.04
CA VAL A 148 10.09 10.30 -0.59
C VAL A 148 9.92 10.32 0.93
N ARG A 149 10.51 9.35 1.68
CA ARG A 149 10.33 9.21 3.12
C ARG A 149 10.58 10.49 3.92
N GLN A 150 11.57 11.27 3.54
CA GLN A 150 11.98 12.51 4.23
C GLN A 150 10.93 13.62 4.22
N PHE A 151 9.94 13.54 3.35
CA PHE A 151 8.88 14.56 3.25
C PHE A 151 7.70 14.31 4.20
N PHE A 152 7.61 13.12 4.79
CA PHE A 152 6.51 12.73 5.67
C PHE A 152 6.88 12.92 7.14
N SER A 153 6.13 13.77 7.84
CA SER A 153 6.33 14.10 9.26
C SER A 153 5.83 13.01 10.20
N PHE A 154 4.85 12.22 9.77
CA PHE A 154 4.25 11.13 10.55
C PHE A 154 3.74 10.02 9.62
N THR A 155 3.68 8.83 10.18
CA THR A 155 3.25 7.64 9.46
C THR A 155 2.36 6.77 10.34
N THR A 156 1.31 6.22 9.75
CA THR A 156 0.43 5.21 10.33
C THR A 156 0.43 4.00 9.43
N TYR A 157 0.89 2.89 9.95
CA TYR A 157 1.04 1.64 9.21
C TYR A 157 0.19 0.54 9.84
N SER A 158 -0.49 -0.22 9.01
CA SER A 158 -1.40 -1.29 9.42
C SER A 158 -0.70 -2.36 10.26
N PHE A 159 0.53 -2.76 9.90
CA PHE A 159 1.28 -3.77 10.64
C PHE A 159 1.55 -3.39 12.09
N SER A 160 1.72 -2.09 12.41
CA SER A 160 1.98 -1.62 13.76
C SER A 160 0.72 -1.57 14.65
N LEU A 161 -0.45 -1.57 14.04
CA LEU A 161 -1.76 -1.56 14.71
C LEU A 161 -2.48 -2.91 14.65
N GLY A 162 -2.02 -3.81 13.78
CA GLY A 162 -2.63 -5.11 13.55
C GLY A 162 -4.01 -5.03 12.90
N VAL A 163 -4.28 -3.96 12.12
CA VAL A 163 -5.54 -3.74 11.41
C VAL A 163 -5.32 -3.03 10.10
N PHE A 164 -6.24 -3.25 9.16
CA PHE A 164 -6.23 -2.62 7.84
C PHE A 164 -7.29 -1.52 7.75
N LYS A 165 -7.10 -0.57 6.84
CA LYS A 165 -8.16 0.35 6.41
C LYS A 165 -9.37 -0.48 5.89
N PRO A 166 -10.59 -0.07 6.16
CA PRO A 166 -11.03 1.18 6.76
C PRO A 166 -11.22 1.14 8.29
N ASP A 167 -10.54 0.27 9.03
CA ASP A 167 -10.66 0.28 10.49
C ASP A 167 -10.32 1.68 11.03
N LYS A 168 -11.23 2.25 11.83
CA LYS A 168 -11.10 3.61 12.37
C LYS A 168 -9.82 3.85 13.16
N ARG A 169 -9.19 2.81 13.70
CA ARG A 169 -7.91 2.91 14.45
C ARG A 169 -6.80 3.45 13.58
N MET A 170 -6.81 3.17 12.27
CA MET A 170 -5.84 3.71 11.32
C MET A 170 -5.92 5.24 11.25
N TYR A 171 -7.09 5.77 11.06
CA TYR A 171 -7.30 7.22 10.93
C TYR A 171 -7.16 7.94 12.27
N LEU A 172 -7.64 7.35 13.37
CA LEU A 172 -7.50 7.94 14.71
C LEU A 172 -6.04 8.02 15.14
N ASP A 173 -5.20 7.02 14.82
CA ASP A 173 -3.75 7.07 15.07
C ASP A 173 -3.09 8.19 14.26
N ALA A 174 -3.45 8.33 12.97
CA ALA A 174 -2.95 9.40 12.11
C ALA A 174 -3.34 10.79 12.64
N LEU A 175 -4.61 10.99 13.01
CA LEU A 175 -5.11 12.23 13.60
C LEU A 175 -4.43 12.56 14.93
N LYS A 176 -4.21 11.56 15.78
CA LYS A 176 -3.46 11.72 17.03
C LYS A 176 -2.01 12.16 16.78
N LYS A 177 -1.34 11.56 15.81
CA LYS A 177 0.05 11.90 15.46
C LYS A 177 0.17 13.29 14.85
N CYS A 178 -0.78 13.70 14.00
CA CYS A 178 -0.75 15.04 13.44
C CYS A 178 -1.18 16.14 14.42
N GLY A 179 -2.02 15.81 15.40
CA GLY A 179 -2.53 16.77 16.39
C GLY A 179 -3.44 17.84 15.80
N CYS A 180 -4.08 17.56 14.65
CA CYS A 180 -5.01 18.49 13.96
C CYS A 180 -6.46 18.00 14.09
N ASP A 181 -7.40 18.94 13.90
CA ASP A 181 -8.81 18.57 13.69
C ASP A 181 -8.93 17.81 12.35
N ALA A 182 -9.76 16.79 12.30
CA ALA A 182 -9.95 16.00 11.07
C ALA A 182 -10.34 16.86 9.88
N ARG A 183 -11.14 17.92 10.09
CA ARG A 183 -11.58 18.85 9.05
C ARG A 183 -10.45 19.68 8.43
N GLU A 184 -9.30 19.77 9.11
CA GLU A 184 -8.10 20.43 8.60
C GLU A 184 -7.21 19.46 7.81
N THR A 185 -7.67 18.25 7.56
CA THR A 185 -6.90 17.19 6.90
C THR A 185 -7.57 16.70 5.64
N VAL A 186 -6.75 16.16 4.72
CA VAL A 186 -7.16 15.46 3.49
C VAL A 186 -6.54 14.08 3.51
N PHE A 187 -7.24 13.09 2.98
CA PHE A 187 -6.68 11.77 2.70
C PHE A 187 -6.85 11.42 1.22
N ILE A 188 -5.74 11.03 0.58
CA ILE A 188 -5.66 10.65 -0.82
C ILE A 188 -5.40 9.16 -0.87
N ASP A 189 -6.31 8.40 -1.48
CA ASP A 189 -6.29 6.93 -1.52
C ASP A 189 -6.96 6.45 -2.81
N ASP A 190 -6.59 5.30 -3.34
CA ASP A 190 -7.17 4.71 -4.55
C ASP A 190 -8.43 3.86 -4.27
N SER A 191 -8.78 3.67 -3.01
CA SER A 191 -9.92 2.86 -2.56
C SER A 191 -11.04 3.71 -1.98
N THR A 192 -12.21 3.69 -2.62
CA THR A 192 -13.41 4.36 -2.10
C THR A 192 -13.81 3.87 -0.72
N LYS A 193 -13.63 2.57 -0.42
CA LYS A 193 -13.88 1.99 0.90
C LYS A 193 -12.99 2.63 1.99
N ASN A 194 -11.73 2.88 1.69
CA ASN A 194 -10.81 3.55 2.61
C ASN A 194 -11.20 5.01 2.82
N LEU A 195 -11.59 5.69 1.73
CA LEU A 195 -12.05 7.09 1.78
C LEU A 195 -13.34 7.24 2.59
N GLU A 196 -14.27 6.27 2.52
CA GLU A 196 -15.48 6.24 3.37
C GLU A 196 -15.11 6.21 4.86
N GLY A 197 -14.18 5.33 5.26
CA GLY A 197 -13.73 5.26 6.64
C GLY A 197 -13.05 6.54 7.14
N ALA A 198 -12.34 7.26 6.27
CA ALA A 198 -11.74 8.56 6.58
C ALA A 198 -12.81 9.66 6.72
N GLU A 199 -13.78 9.70 5.79
CA GLU A 199 -14.88 10.67 5.78
C GLU A 199 -15.75 10.58 7.04
N GLU A 200 -16.03 9.36 7.54
CA GLU A 200 -16.78 9.14 8.78
C GLU A 200 -16.16 9.86 9.99
N LEU A 201 -14.86 10.10 9.96
CA LEU A 201 -14.13 10.83 11.01
C LEU A 201 -13.94 12.32 10.69
N GLY A 202 -14.43 12.80 9.54
CA GLY A 202 -14.35 14.19 9.12
C GLY A 202 -13.09 14.56 8.33
N ILE A 203 -12.29 13.57 7.92
CA ILE A 203 -11.14 13.76 7.01
C ILE A 203 -11.69 13.98 5.58
N THR A 204 -11.20 14.98 4.87
CA THR A 204 -11.64 15.26 3.49
C THR A 204 -11.07 14.21 2.54
N PRO A 205 -11.90 13.44 1.80
CA PRO A 205 -11.42 12.40 0.90
C PRO A 205 -11.12 12.94 -0.50
N ILE A 206 -10.07 12.40 -1.15
CA ILE A 206 -9.77 12.55 -2.58
C ILE A 206 -9.44 11.17 -3.13
N LEU A 207 -10.18 10.74 -4.15
CA LEU A 207 -9.86 9.50 -4.88
C LEU A 207 -8.75 9.76 -5.89
N ILE A 208 -7.70 8.92 -5.86
CA ILE A 208 -6.70 8.90 -6.92
C ILE A 208 -6.90 7.68 -7.82
N ALA A 209 -7.14 7.90 -9.11
CA ALA A 209 -7.31 6.87 -10.13
C ALA A 209 -6.06 6.74 -11.03
N ALA A 210 -4.86 6.76 -10.42
CA ALA A 210 -3.60 6.52 -11.12
C ALA A 210 -3.51 5.07 -11.66
N ASN A 211 -4.13 4.12 -10.96
CA ASN A 211 -4.43 2.78 -11.48
C ASN A 211 -5.81 2.81 -12.14
N PRO A 212 -5.95 2.39 -13.43
CA PRO A 212 -7.26 2.36 -14.11
C PRO A 212 -8.33 1.54 -13.38
N ALA A 213 -7.97 0.56 -12.57
CA ALA A 213 -8.92 -0.22 -11.77
C ALA A 213 -9.59 0.62 -10.65
N ALA A 214 -8.97 1.72 -10.23
CA ALA A 214 -9.53 2.67 -9.26
C ALA A 214 -10.42 3.75 -9.91
N ASP A 215 -10.51 3.79 -11.24
CA ASP A 215 -11.36 4.76 -11.96
C ASP A 215 -12.83 4.32 -11.97
N VAL A 216 -13.44 4.40 -10.78
CA VAL A 216 -14.84 4.03 -10.54
C VAL A 216 -15.74 5.25 -10.45
N ASP A 217 -17.05 5.07 -10.65
CA ASP A 217 -18.03 6.11 -10.37
C ASP A 217 -18.15 6.32 -8.84
N THR A 218 -18.03 7.56 -8.40
CA THR A 218 -17.98 7.90 -6.98
C THR A 218 -18.45 9.33 -6.71
N LYS A 219 -18.89 9.59 -5.48
CA LYS A 219 -19.22 10.94 -4.98
C LYS A 219 -17.98 11.78 -4.68
N TYR A 220 -16.79 11.18 -4.59
CA TYR A 220 -15.54 11.87 -4.21
C TYR A 220 -14.95 12.64 -5.37
N GLU A 221 -14.27 13.74 -5.04
CA GLU A 221 -13.37 14.40 -6.00
C GLU A 221 -12.31 13.42 -6.46
N LYS A 222 -12.11 13.33 -7.78
CA LYS A 222 -11.22 12.36 -8.40
C LYS A 222 -10.08 13.07 -9.12
N ILE A 223 -8.87 12.56 -8.90
CA ILE A 223 -7.66 12.92 -9.66
C ILE A 223 -7.07 11.66 -10.30
N HIS A 224 -6.35 11.80 -11.41
CA HIS A 224 -5.70 10.68 -12.12
C HIS A 224 -4.18 10.69 -11.93
N SER A 225 -3.64 11.77 -11.38
CA SER A 225 -2.23 11.90 -11.04
C SER A 225 -2.07 12.86 -9.86
N LEU A 226 -0.98 12.74 -9.11
CA LEU A 226 -0.71 13.67 -8.01
C LEU A 226 -0.44 15.10 -8.51
N SER A 227 0.00 15.28 -9.76
CA SER A 227 0.23 16.59 -10.37
C SER A 227 -1.03 17.46 -10.45
N GLU A 228 -2.23 16.88 -10.40
CA GLU A 228 -3.49 17.63 -10.35
C GLU A 228 -3.73 18.34 -9.00
N LEU A 229 -2.92 18.06 -7.99
CA LEU A 229 -2.98 18.73 -6.68
C LEU A 229 -2.32 20.12 -6.66
N ILE A 230 -1.48 20.44 -7.64
CA ILE A 230 -0.64 21.65 -7.64
C ILE A 230 -1.07 22.68 -8.69
#